data_d2c81390a4e3163e93677d6abd178888
#
_entry.id   d2c81390a4e3163e93677d6abd178888
#
_cell.length_a   1.000
_cell.length_b   1.000
_cell.length_c   1.000
_cell.angle_alpha   90.00
_cell.angle_beta   90.00
_cell.angle_gamma   90.00
#
_symmetry.space_group_name_H-M   'P 1'
#
loop_
_entity.id
_entity.type
_entity.pdbx_description
1 polymer ?
#
loop_
_entity_poly.entity_id
_entity_poly.type
_entity_poly.pdbx_seq_one_letter_code
_entity_poly.pdbx_strand_id
1 'polypeptide(L)'
;MSTTQNIFNPMNSLQLFGLKEYFINFVNLYKNKKLPKIILLSGDKGIGKFTLSFHLVNYILSLNTKFPYNYEKLMINIDSPFYKKILLNIQENFNYIGNNYSKKIGIEDIRNIKKKFNNTPLNTLPRFTILDDVELLNINTVNALLKFIENPSTFDFFILINNKKNKIIETLKSRSLETKIFLDHKKQEEVFNN
;
A
#
# COMPACT_ATOMS: atom_id res chain seq x y z
N MET A 1 -28.78 2.89 -6.62
CA MET A 1 -27.85 3.19 -5.53
C MET A 1 -26.58 2.40 -5.83
N SER A 2 -25.44 2.89 -6.12
CA SER A 2 -24.77 4.16 -6.03
C SER A 2 -23.58 4.14 -7.01
N THR A 3 -23.72 4.81 -8.13
CA THR A 3 -22.66 4.95 -9.16
C THR A 3 -21.61 6.03 -8.80
N THR A 4 -21.89 6.87 -7.82
CA THR A 4 -21.02 8.00 -7.44
C THR A 4 -19.88 7.66 -6.49
N GLN A 5 -19.92 6.52 -5.78
CA GLN A 5 -18.83 6.10 -4.88
C GLN A 5 -17.61 5.48 -5.59
N ASN A 6 -17.73 5.10 -6.86
CA ASN A 6 -16.66 4.42 -7.60
C ASN A 6 -15.65 5.38 -8.26
N ILE A 7 -15.98 6.67 -8.43
CA ILE A 7 -15.14 7.61 -9.17
C ILE A 7 -13.86 7.97 -8.40
N PHE A 8 -13.90 7.96 -7.07
CA PHE A 8 -12.77 8.34 -6.21
C PHE A 8 -12.09 7.14 -5.50
N ASN A 9 -12.33 5.90 -5.96
CA ASN A 9 -11.58 4.77 -5.41
C ASN A 9 -10.15 4.81 -5.97
N PRO A 10 -9.13 5.00 -5.13
CA PRO A 10 -7.74 5.09 -5.59
C PRO A 10 -7.23 3.78 -6.23
N MET A 11 -7.92 2.65 -6.05
CA MET A 11 -7.65 1.40 -6.78
C MET A 11 -8.02 1.48 -8.25
N ASN A 12 -8.86 2.45 -8.66
CA ASN A 12 -9.21 2.69 -10.05
C ASN A 12 -8.21 3.63 -10.77
N SER A 13 -7.24 4.18 -10.05
CA SER A 13 -6.18 5.00 -10.64
C SER A 13 -5.20 4.10 -11.40
N LEU A 14 -5.39 3.96 -12.69
CA LEU A 14 -4.60 3.06 -13.53
C LEU A 14 -3.23 3.64 -13.89
N GLN A 15 -3.07 4.95 -13.88
CA GLN A 15 -1.81 5.63 -14.19
C GLN A 15 -1.29 6.39 -12.96
N LEU A 16 0.03 6.33 -12.75
CA LEU A 16 0.69 7.01 -11.65
C LEU A 16 1.24 8.35 -12.13
N PHE A 17 0.71 9.45 -11.59
CA PHE A 17 1.15 10.81 -11.88
C PHE A 17 1.94 11.40 -10.70
N GLY A 18 2.90 12.27 -10.99
CA GLY A 18 3.62 13.08 -10.01
C GLY A 18 4.57 12.33 -9.06
N LEU A 19 4.46 11.00 -8.95
CA LEU A 19 5.19 10.17 -7.97
C LEU A 19 6.22 9.21 -8.60
N LYS A 20 6.60 9.45 -9.86
CA LYS A 20 7.52 8.60 -10.63
C LYS A 20 8.83 8.32 -9.90
N GLU A 21 9.46 9.33 -9.31
CA GLU A 21 10.76 9.19 -8.65
C GLU A 21 10.70 8.24 -7.45
N TYR A 22 9.65 8.37 -6.62
CA TYR A 22 9.42 7.48 -5.49
C TYR A 22 9.16 6.05 -5.95
N PHE A 23 8.36 5.88 -7.00
CA PHE A 23 8.06 4.57 -7.57
C PHE A 23 9.33 3.88 -8.08
N ILE A 24 10.15 4.57 -8.89
CA ILE A 24 11.40 4.03 -9.41
C ILE A 24 12.35 3.65 -8.28
N ASN A 25 12.45 4.48 -7.23
CA ASN A 25 13.29 4.17 -6.08
C ASN A 25 12.85 2.87 -5.38
N PHE A 26 11.56 2.70 -5.08
CA PHE A 26 11.05 1.45 -4.48
C PHE A 26 11.22 0.24 -5.39
N VAL A 27 11.01 0.39 -6.70
CA VAL A 27 11.25 -0.68 -7.68
C VAL A 27 12.72 -1.10 -7.68
N ASN A 28 13.65 -0.14 -7.64
CA ASN A 28 15.08 -0.43 -7.57
C ASN A 28 15.47 -1.13 -6.27
N LEU A 29 14.92 -0.71 -5.14
CA LEU A 29 15.11 -1.41 -3.87
C LEU A 29 14.61 -2.85 -3.95
N TYR A 30 13.45 -3.07 -4.54
CA TYR A 30 12.90 -4.41 -4.71
C TYR A 30 13.78 -5.29 -5.62
N LYS A 31 14.16 -4.79 -6.81
CA LYS A 31 15.04 -5.50 -7.76
C LYS A 31 16.37 -5.90 -7.12
N ASN A 32 16.92 -5.04 -6.27
CA ASN A 32 18.17 -5.28 -5.55
C ASN A 32 17.99 -6.11 -4.26
N LYS A 33 16.79 -6.64 -3.98
CA LYS A 33 16.45 -7.39 -2.76
C LYS A 33 16.69 -6.59 -1.47
N LYS A 34 16.61 -5.26 -1.55
CA LYS A 34 16.82 -4.30 -0.45
C LYS A 34 15.53 -3.59 -0.04
N LEU A 35 14.37 -3.96 -0.60
CA LEU A 35 13.11 -3.36 -0.17
C LEU A 35 12.85 -3.69 1.30
N PRO A 36 12.68 -2.68 2.17
CA PRO A 36 12.39 -2.93 3.58
C PRO A 36 11.06 -3.66 3.76
N LYS A 37 11.00 -4.51 4.78
CA LYS A 37 9.76 -5.23 5.12
C LYS A 37 8.65 -4.31 5.60
N ILE A 38 9.03 -3.18 6.20
CA ILE A 38 8.10 -2.18 6.72
C ILE A 38 8.48 -0.82 6.16
N ILE A 39 7.60 -0.27 5.35
CA ILE A 39 7.74 1.05 4.74
C ILE A 39 6.70 1.96 5.36
N LEU A 40 7.09 3.15 5.81
CA LEU A 40 6.21 4.20 6.29
C LEU A 40 6.20 5.36 5.29
N LEU A 41 5.07 5.57 4.61
CA LEU A 41 4.87 6.71 3.72
C LEU A 41 4.20 7.85 4.48
N SER A 42 4.94 8.93 4.73
CA SER A 42 4.46 10.12 5.44
C SER A 42 4.26 11.29 4.50
N GLY A 43 3.15 11.98 4.60
CA GLY A 43 2.84 13.16 3.77
C GLY A 43 1.38 13.58 3.93
N ASP A 44 1.00 14.69 3.32
CA ASP A 44 -0.33 15.24 3.45
C ASP A 44 -1.38 14.29 2.87
N LYS A 45 -2.62 14.37 3.35
CA LYS A 45 -3.71 13.53 2.86
C LYS A 45 -4.01 13.88 1.39
N GLY A 46 -4.26 12.87 0.56
CA GLY A 46 -4.66 13.06 -0.85
C GLY A 46 -3.50 13.15 -1.84
N ILE A 47 -2.23 13.19 -1.42
CA ILE A 47 -1.07 13.30 -2.34
C ILE A 47 -0.69 11.99 -3.05
N GLY A 48 -1.56 10.99 -3.04
CA GLY A 48 -1.34 9.75 -3.81
C GLY A 48 -0.49 8.68 -3.12
N LYS A 49 -0.28 8.71 -1.78
CA LYS A 49 0.50 7.68 -1.07
C LYS A 49 -0.05 6.27 -1.25
N PHE A 50 -1.38 6.12 -1.16
CA PHE A 50 -2.02 4.84 -1.46
C PHE A 50 -1.82 4.43 -2.92
N THR A 51 -2.03 5.35 -3.87
CA THR A 51 -1.84 5.10 -5.30
C THR A 51 -0.41 4.64 -5.59
N LEU A 52 0.61 5.30 -5.03
CA LEU A 52 2.01 4.89 -5.13
C LEU A 52 2.21 3.46 -4.62
N SER A 53 1.67 3.15 -3.43
CA SER A 53 1.76 1.81 -2.82
C SER A 53 1.09 0.77 -3.70
N PHE A 54 -0.09 1.08 -4.21
CA PHE A 54 -0.89 0.19 -5.05
C PHE A 54 -0.20 -0.11 -6.39
N HIS A 55 0.40 0.90 -7.03
CA HIS A 55 1.20 0.74 -8.23
C HIS A 55 2.44 -0.13 -7.98
N LEU A 56 3.15 0.08 -6.87
CA LEU A 56 4.30 -0.75 -6.50
C LEU A 56 3.90 -2.22 -6.32
N VAL A 57 2.79 -2.48 -5.63
CA VAL A 57 2.27 -3.85 -5.43
C VAL A 57 1.88 -4.48 -6.77
N ASN A 58 1.15 -3.75 -7.63
CA ASN A 58 0.78 -4.24 -8.97
C ASN A 58 2.01 -4.53 -9.82
N TYR A 59 3.03 -3.66 -9.80
CA TYR A 59 4.29 -3.92 -10.48
C TYR A 59 4.90 -5.24 -10.01
N ILE A 60 5.12 -5.40 -8.71
CA ILE A 60 5.81 -6.57 -8.16
C ILE A 60 5.05 -7.87 -8.43
N LEU A 61 3.74 -7.88 -8.21
CA LEU A 61 2.92 -9.09 -8.31
C LEU A 61 2.55 -9.46 -9.76
N SER A 62 2.76 -8.56 -10.71
CA SER A 62 2.53 -8.82 -12.14
C SER A 62 3.80 -9.15 -12.93
N LEU A 63 5.01 -9.07 -12.34
CA LEU A 63 6.30 -9.19 -13.05
C LEU A 63 6.41 -10.41 -13.96
N ASN A 64 5.94 -11.57 -13.51
CA ASN A 64 6.05 -12.83 -14.23
C ASN A 64 4.71 -13.30 -14.82
N THR A 65 3.80 -12.36 -15.09
CA THR A 65 2.49 -12.66 -15.68
C THR A 65 2.47 -12.31 -17.18
N LYS A 66 1.45 -12.82 -17.89
CA LYS A 66 1.22 -12.48 -19.31
C LYS A 66 0.89 -10.99 -19.50
N PHE A 67 0.38 -10.33 -18.47
CA PHE A 67 -0.07 -8.93 -18.50
C PHE A 67 0.64 -8.11 -17.41
N PRO A 68 1.97 -7.86 -17.55
CA PRO A 68 2.72 -7.15 -16.54
C PRO A 68 2.33 -5.67 -16.48
N TYR A 69 2.68 -5.04 -15.36
CA TYR A 69 2.61 -3.60 -15.21
C TYR A 69 3.44 -2.89 -16.29
N ASN A 70 2.90 -1.87 -16.92
CA ASN A 70 3.65 -1.07 -17.89
C ASN A 70 4.55 -0.07 -17.15
N TYR A 71 5.84 -0.42 -17.02
CA TYR A 71 6.82 0.38 -16.30
C TYR A 71 7.12 1.72 -16.96
N GLU A 72 7.14 1.78 -18.30
CA GLU A 72 7.47 3.01 -19.06
C GLU A 72 6.37 4.05 -18.92
N LYS A 73 5.12 3.62 -19.02
CA LYS A 73 3.93 4.47 -18.91
C LYS A 73 3.47 4.65 -17.46
N LEU A 74 4.07 3.95 -16.51
CA LEU A 74 3.63 3.89 -15.10
C LEU A 74 2.15 3.51 -14.97
N MET A 75 1.74 2.48 -15.71
CA MET A 75 0.33 2.07 -15.81
C MET A 75 0.11 0.64 -15.34
N ILE A 76 -0.96 0.46 -14.59
CA ILE A 76 -1.51 -0.86 -14.25
C ILE A 76 -2.18 -1.43 -15.50
N ASN A 77 -1.85 -2.68 -15.83
CA ASN A 77 -2.51 -3.37 -16.93
C ASN A 77 -3.87 -3.90 -16.44
N ILE A 78 -4.96 -3.42 -17.04
CA ILE A 78 -6.34 -3.82 -16.69
C ILE A 78 -6.61 -5.31 -16.93
N ASP A 79 -5.85 -5.94 -17.83
CA ASP A 79 -5.96 -7.38 -18.10
C ASP A 79 -5.14 -8.24 -17.16
N SER A 80 -4.35 -7.62 -16.26
CA SER A 80 -3.63 -8.35 -15.22
C SER A 80 -4.60 -9.20 -14.37
N PRO A 81 -4.40 -10.52 -14.29
CA PRO A 81 -5.22 -11.39 -13.43
C PRO A 81 -5.14 -10.95 -11.96
N PHE A 82 -3.99 -10.41 -11.55
CA PHE A 82 -3.80 -9.88 -10.21
C PHE A 82 -4.71 -8.67 -9.95
N TYR A 83 -4.71 -7.68 -10.85
CA TYR A 83 -5.56 -6.50 -10.72
C TYR A 83 -7.04 -6.87 -10.70
N LYS A 84 -7.48 -7.76 -11.61
CA LYS A 84 -8.88 -8.26 -11.65
C LYS A 84 -9.28 -8.94 -10.32
N LYS A 85 -8.40 -9.75 -9.73
CA LYS A 85 -8.65 -10.40 -8.43
C LYS A 85 -8.74 -9.41 -7.27
N ILE A 86 -7.96 -8.32 -7.29
CA ILE A 86 -8.08 -7.26 -6.27
C ILE A 86 -9.46 -6.60 -6.34
N LEU A 87 -9.93 -6.23 -7.54
CA LEU A 87 -11.24 -5.61 -7.70
C LEU A 87 -12.40 -6.51 -7.21
N LEU A 88 -12.20 -7.83 -7.27
CA LEU A 88 -13.15 -8.83 -6.76
C LEU A 88 -12.95 -9.17 -5.28
N ASN A 89 -11.97 -8.55 -4.59
CA ASN A 89 -11.60 -8.86 -3.19
C ASN A 89 -11.22 -10.33 -2.94
N ILE A 90 -10.73 -11.05 -3.94
CA ILE A 90 -10.32 -12.46 -3.85
C ILE A 90 -8.80 -12.66 -3.94
N GLN A 91 -8.02 -11.59 -3.81
CA GLN A 91 -6.56 -11.65 -3.89
C GLN A 91 -5.94 -11.96 -2.54
N GLU A 92 -5.21 -13.08 -2.45
CA GLU A 92 -4.57 -13.55 -1.21
C GLU A 92 -3.26 -12.81 -0.88
N ASN A 93 -2.54 -12.34 -1.91
CA ASN A 93 -1.25 -11.66 -1.74
C ASN A 93 -1.37 -10.15 -1.46
N PHE A 94 -2.59 -9.63 -1.35
CA PHE A 94 -2.84 -8.22 -1.10
C PHE A 94 -3.93 -8.02 -0.04
N ASN A 95 -3.62 -7.21 0.96
CA ASN A 95 -4.58 -6.77 1.96
C ASN A 95 -4.53 -5.25 2.08
N TYR A 96 -5.69 -4.64 2.15
CA TYR A 96 -5.85 -3.22 2.43
C TYR A 96 -6.73 -3.02 3.66
N ILE A 97 -6.26 -2.19 4.57
CA ILE A 97 -7.04 -1.70 5.69
C ILE A 97 -6.92 -0.19 5.74
N GLY A 98 -8.06 0.48 5.68
CA GLY A 98 -8.15 1.94 5.83
C GLY A 98 -9.31 2.29 6.75
N ASN A 99 -9.22 3.47 7.34
CA ASN A 99 -10.33 4.03 8.09
C ASN A 99 -11.41 4.51 7.12
N ASN A 100 -12.63 4.06 7.32
CA ASN A 100 -13.81 4.56 6.63
C ASN A 100 -14.58 5.51 7.55
N TYR A 101 -15.48 6.33 7.01
CA TYR A 101 -16.32 7.24 7.80
C TYR A 101 -17.08 6.54 8.94
N SER A 102 -17.38 5.24 8.77
CA SER A 102 -18.15 4.44 9.73
C SER A 102 -17.32 3.50 10.59
N LYS A 103 -16.03 3.25 10.25
CA LYS A 103 -15.21 2.25 10.94
C LYS A 103 -13.75 2.69 11.06
N LYS A 104 -13.26 2.75 12.30
CA LYS A 104 -11.81 2.90 12.58
C LYS A 104 -11.14 1.53 12.57
N ILE A 105 -9.87 1.49 12.20
CA ILE A 105 -9.05 0.28 12.27
C ILE A 105 -8.94 -0.13 13.74
N GLY A 106 -9.37 -1.35 14.04
CA GLY A 106 -9.34 -1.92 15.38
C GLY A 106 -8.35 -3.09 15.51
N ILE A 107 -8.16 -3.55 16.73
CA ILE A 107 -7.28 -4.68 17.04
C ILE A 107 -7.70 -5.96 16.31
N GLU A 108 -9.01 -6.18 16.11
CA GLU A 108 -9.52 -7.36 15.40
C GLU A 108 -9.18 -7.35 13.91
N ASP A 109 -9.09 -6.18 13.27
CA ASP A 109 -8.67 -6.08 11.88
C ASP A 109 -7.22 -6.56 11.73
N ILE A 110 -6.33 -6.18 12.67
CA ILE A 110 -4.93 -6.65 12.71
C ILE A 110 -4.86 -8.16 12.98
N ARG A 111 -5.65 -8.66 13.94
CA ARG A 111 -5.69 -10.09 14.26
C ARG A 111 -6.18 -10.94 13.08
N ASN A 112 -7.17 -10.47 12.34
CA ASN A 112 -7.71 -11.16 11.17
C ASN A 112 -6.68 -11.26 10.04
N ILE A 113 -5.90 -10.19 9.81
CA ILE A 113 -4.80 -10.29 8.84
C ILE A 113 -3.74 -11.27 9.35
N LYS A 114 -3.33 -11.16 10.61
CA LYS A 114 -2.35 -12.09 11.18
C LYS A 114 -2.78 -13.56 11.00
N LYS A 115 -4.06 -13.87 11.21
CA LYS A 115 -4.59 -15.22 10.97
C LYS A 115 -4.42 -15.66 9.51
N LYS A 116 -4.69 -14.76 8.53
CA LYS A 116 -4.46 -15.05 7.11
C LYS A 116 -2.98 -15.31 6.79
N PHE A 117 -2.08 -14.63 7.49
CA PHE A 117 -0.63 -14.75 7.27
C PHE A 117 0.00 -15.97 7.96
N ASN A 118 -0.66 -16.58 8.95
CA ASN A 118 -0.18 -17.81 9.60
C ASN A 118 -0.17 -19.01 8.63
N ASN A 119 -0.96 -18.95 7.57
CA ASN A 119 -0.91 -19.96 6.50
C ASN A 119 0.28 -19.67 5.59
N THR A 120 1.05 -20.69 5.26
CA THR A 120 2.09 -20.60 4.23
C THR A 120 1.44 -20.11 2.94
N PRO A 121 2.03 -19.12 2.23
CA PRO A 121 1.48 -18.70 0.95
C PRO A 121 1.36 -19.89 0.01
N LEU A 122 0.23 -20.04 -0.65
CA LEU A 122 0.01 -21.08 -1.66
C LEU A 122 0.93 -20.94 -2.87
N ASN A 123 1.57 -19.78 -2.99
CA ASN A 123 2.55 -19.46 -4.01
C ASN A 123 3.75 -18.74 -3.38
N THR A 124 4.88 -18.74 -4.07
CA THR A 124 6.12 -18.07 -3.63
C THR A 124 6.12 -16.56 -3.84
N LEU A 125 4.96 -15.96 -4.11
CA LEU A 125 4.82 -14.52 -4.34
C LEU A 125 4.83 -13.74 -3.04
N PRO A 126 5.36 -12.51 -3.04
CA PRO A 126 5.26 -11.62 -1.89
C PRO A 126 3.81 -11.33 -1.50
N ARG A 127 3.58 -11.11 -0.19
CA ARG A 127 2.30 -10.64 0.34
C ARG A 127 2.46 -9.20 0.83
N PHE A 128 1.56 -8.35 0.42
CA PHE A 128 1.55 -6.95 0.80
C PHE A 128 0.34 -6.62 1.65
N THR A 129 0.58 -5.90 2.73
CA THR A 129 -0.47 -5.28 3.54
C THR A 129 -0.28 -3.78 3.56
N ILE A 130 -1.26 -3.05 3.05
CA ILE A 130 -1.32 -1.59 3.15
C ILE A 130 -2.24 -1.22 4.30
N LEU A 131 -1.73 -0.45 5.27
CA LEU A 131 -2.51 0.15 6.35
C LEU A 131 -2.52 1.66 6.18
N ASP A 132 -3.71 2.24 5.99
CA ASP A 132 -3.88 3.67 5.83
C ASP A 132 -4.32 4.34 7.14
N ASP A 133 -4.02 5.64 7.29
CA ASP A 133 -4.31 6.41 8.51
C ASP A 133 -3.72 5.79 9.80
N VAL A 134 -2.47 5.29 9.75
CA VAL A 134 -1.85 4.59 10.90
C VAL A 134 -1.65 5.49 12.12
N GLU A 135 -1.61 6.81 11.94
CA GLU A 135 -1.55 7.79 13.02
C GLU A 135 -2.86 7.90 13.83
N LEU A 136 -3.94 7.27 13.37
CA LEU A 136 -5.23 7.24 14.06
C LEU A 136 -5.44 5.94 14.86
N LEU A 137 -4.48 5.02 14.83
CA LEU A 137 -4.55 3.78 15.59
C LEU A 137 -4.45 4.06 17.09
N ASN A 138 -5.30 3.41 17.89
CA ASN A 138 -5.14 3.45 19.33
C ASN A 138 -3.96 2.57 19.77
N ILE A 139 -3.49 2.77 21.01
CA ILE A 139 -2.30 2.09 21.54
C ILE A 139 -2.42 0.56 21.52
N ASN A 140 -3.60 0.00 21.76
CA ASN A 140 -3.81 -1.44 21.76
C ASN A 140 -3.69 -2.02 20.35
N THR A 141 -4.22 -1.31 19.35
CA THR A 141 -4.11 -1.68 17.93
C THR A 141 -2.67 -1.57 17.45
N VAL A 142 -1.95 -0.51 17.86
CA VAL A 142 -0.52 -0.35 17.56
C VAL A 142 0.29 -1.50 18.17
N ASN A 143 0.06 -1.86 19.42
CA ASN A 143 0.77 -2.96 20.05
C ASN A 143 0.50 -4.32 19.37
N ALA A 144 -0.73 -4.54 18.89
CA ALA A 144 -1.06 -5.72 18.11
C ALA A 144 -0.34 -5.71 16.74
N LEU A 145 -0.28 -4.55 16.08
CA LEU A 145 0.44 -4.37 14.82
C LEU A 145 1.95 -4.60 15.03
N LEU A 146 2.55 -4.00 16.05
CA LEU A 146 3.97 -4.20 16.37
C LEU A 146 4.32 -5.67 16.53
N LYS A 147 3.55 -6.43 17.32
CA LYS A 147 3.73 -7.88 17.49
C LYS A 147 3.60 -8.67 16.18
N PHE A 148 2.84 -8.13 15.21
CA PHE A 148 2.69 -8.77 13.91
C PHE A 148 3.87 -8.47 12.98
N ILE A 149 4.37 -7.22 12.99
CA ILE A 149 5.43 -6.79 12.08
C ILE A 149 6.85 -6.99 12.64
N GLU A 150 7.01 -7.39 13.91
CA GLU A 150 8.32 -7.64 14.53
C GLU A 150 9.10 -8.77 13.86
N ASN A 151 8.41 -9.83 13.44
CA ASN A 151 9.01 -10.99 12.79
C ASN A 151 8.26 -11.34 11.49
N PRO A 152 8.36 -10.48 10.46
CA PRO A 152 7.70 -10.75 9.19
C PRO A 152 8.36 -11.92 8.49
N SER A 153 7.58 -12.76 7.81
CA SER A 153 8.16 -13.80 6.95
C SER A 153 8.94 -13.18 5.79
N THR A 154 9.73 -13.99 5.09
CA THR A 154 10.49 -13.54 3.92
C THR A 154 9.58 -13.00 2.81
N PHE A 155 8.32 -13.40 2.78
CA PHE A 155 7.34 -13.00 1.78
C PHE A 155 6.51 -11.78 2.19
N ASP A 156 6.49 -11.37 3.46
CA ASP A 156 5.59 -10.35 3.98
C ASP A 156 6.20 -8.95 3.91
N PHE A 157 5.43 -8.00 3.36
CA PHE A 157 5.75 -6.58 3.27
C PHE A 157 4.57 -5.76 3.80
N PHE A 158 4.89 -4.73 4.57
CA PHE A 158 3.92 -3.81 5.16
C PHE A 158 4.18 -2.39 4.66
N ILE A 159 3.16 -1.74 4.15
CA ILE A 159 3.20 -0.34 3.76
C ILE A 159 2.23 0.42 4.67
N LEU A 160 2.80 1.25 5.54
CA LEU A 160 2.07 2.07 6.50
C LEU A 160 1.92 3.47 5.91
N ILE A 161 0.71 4.01 5.89
CA ILE A 161 0.44 5.35 5.36
C ILE A 161 0.06 6.27 6.51
N ASN A 162 0.85 7.31 6.70
CA ASN A 162 0.64 8.39 7.66
C ASN A 162 0.18 9.65 6.92
N ASN A 163 -1.02 10.12 7.24
CA ASN A 163 -1.63 11.31 6.65
C ASN A 163 -1.45 12.57 7.51
N LYS A 164 -0.55 12.51 8.50
CA LYS A 164 -0.15 13.63 9.40
C LYS A 164 -1.31 14.28 10.16
N LYS A 165 -2.43 13.59 10.36
CA LYS A 165 -3.54 14.10 11.17
C LYS A 165 -3.18 14.15 12.65
N ASN A 166 -2.38 13.17 13.11
CA ASN A 166 -1.88 13.06 14.47
C ASN A 166 -0.39 12.70 14.44
N LYS A 167 0.28 12.86 15.58
CA LYS A 167 1.66 12.40 15.74
C LYS A 167 1.68 10.87 15.73
N ILE A 168 2.51 10.29 14.85
CA ILE A 168 2.70 8.84 14.80
C ILE A 168 3.45 8.36 16.05
N ILE A 169 3.12 7.15 16.50
CA ILE A 169 3.78 6.53 17.65
C ILE A 169 5.22 6.15 17.27
N GLU A 170 6.19 6.60 18.05
CA GLU A 170 7.62 6.44 17.78
C GLU A 170 8.05 4.98 17.60
N THR A 171 7.39 4.04 18.28
CA THR A 171 7.68 2.61 18.16
C THR A 171 7.34 2.02 16.79
N LEU A 172 6.36 2.57 16.08
CA LEU A 172 6.09 2.24 14.67
C LEU A 172 7.15 2.85 13.75
N LYS A 173 7.50 4.11 14.01
CA LYS A 173 8.47 4.83 13.22
C LYS A 173 9.86 4.19 13.29
N SER A 174 10.31 3.80 14.47
CA SER A 174 11.63 3.19 14.67
C SER A 174 11.82 1.82 13.97
N ARG A 175 10.72 1.12 13.63
CA ARG A 175 10.72 -0.19 12.96
C ARG A 175 10.46 -0.11 11.46
N SER A 176 10.27 1.09 10.92
CA SER A 176 9.93 1.30 9.52
C SER A 176 10.97 2.18 8.82
N LEU A 177 11.17 1.96 7.52
CA LEU A 177 11.84 2.97 6.70
C LEU A 177 10.84 4.07 6.36
N GLU A 178 10.99 5.25 6.97
CA GLU A 178 10.15 6.39 6.65
C GLU A 178 10.59 7.04 5.33
N THR A 179 9.64 7.18 4.40
CA THR A 179 9.78 7.96 3.18
C THR A 179 8.77 9.09 3.21
N LYS A 180 9.27 10.32 3.24
CA LYS A 180 8.42 11.52 3.19
C LYS A 180 8.04 11.78 1.74
N ILE A 181 6.74 11.82 1.46
CA ILE A 181 6.19 12.08 0.13
C ILE A 181 5.79 13.55 0.05
N PHE A 182 6.29 14.22 -0.98
CA PHE A 182 5.96 15.60 -1.31
C PHE A 182 5.59 15.68 -2.77
N LEU A 183 4.55 16.46 -3.08
CA LEU A 183 4.26 16.91 -4.43
C LEU A 183 4.49 18.42 -4.49
N ASP A 184 5.36 18.86 -5.37
CA ASP A 184 5.49 20.28 -5.68
C ASP A 184 4.28 20.78 -6.50
N HIS A 185 4.11 22.09 -6.59
CA HIS A 185 2.95 22.68 -7.28
C HIS A 185 2.83 22.22 -8.74
N LYS A 186 3.94 22.05 -9.46
CA LYS A 186 3.92 21.59 -10.85
C LYS A 186 3.40 20.16 -10.98
N LYS A 187 3.85 19.28 -10.07
CA LYS A 187 3.40 17.88 -10.03
C LYS A 187 1.95 17.77 -9.56
N GLN A 188 1.46 18.70 -8.74
CA GLN A 188 0.06 18.77 -8.37
C GLN A 188 -0.82 19.15 -9.57
N GLU A 189 -0.42 20.13 -10.38
CA GLU A 189 -1.12 20.50 -11.60
C GLU A 189 -1.20 19.36 -12.63
N GLU A 190 -0.12 18.57 -12.79
CA GLU A 190 -0.14 17.35 -13.62
C GLU A 190 -1.18 16.33 -13.14
N VAL A 191 -1.37 16.19 -11.84
CA VAL A 191 -2.38 15.26 -11.27
C VAL A 191 -3.80 15.76 -11.47
N PHE A 192 -4.02 17.08 -11.44
CA PHE A 192 -5.36 17.67 -11.60
C PHE A 192 -5.79 17.79 -13.05
N ASN A 193 -4.87 17.85 -14.01
CA ASN A 193 -5.15 18.05 -15.43
C ASN A 193 -5.26 16.73 -16.23
N ASN A 194 -5.11 15.58 -15.57
CA ASN A 194 -5.23 14.24 -16.15
C ASN A 194 -6.29 13.39 -15.43
#